data_5f29a2a2a436018f50f51c2af1fb5caf
#
_entry.id   5f29a2a2a436018f50f51c2af1fb5caf
#
_cell.length_a   1.000
_cell.length_b   1.000
_cell.length_c   1.000
_cell.angle_alpha   90.00
_cell.angle_beta   90.00
_cell.angle_gamma   90.00
#
_symmetry.space_group_name_H-M   'P 1'
#
loop_
_entity.id
_entity.type
_entity.pdbx_description
1 polymer ?
#
loop_
_entity_poly.entity_id
_entity_poly.type
_entity_poly.pdbx_seq_one_letter_code
_entity_poly.pdbx_strand_id
1 'polypeptide(L)'
;MQVINYYDSNWQPHWLEKIRSSDWSAGALLAELISNGTFFDAVGEEAKILLLTEGDELISFCTYAERDDIQPTELSPWMGFVYTFPEYRGHRYVGKLFEKIEHIAKEDGTPEVYISTNHIGLY
;
A
#
# COMPACT_ATOMS: atom_id res chain seq x y z
N MET A 1 -3.67 6.25 15.74
CA MET A 1 -3.43 5.66 14.41
C MET A 1 -2.21 4.76 14.44
N GLN A 2 -2.27 3.69 13.70
CA GLN A 2 -1.12 2.81 13.56
C GLN A 2 -0.98 2.31 12.14
N VAL A 3 0.24 1.94 11.77
CA VAL A 3 0.54 1.32 10.48
C VAL A 3 0.75 -0.17 10.70
N ILE A 4 -0.03 -0.99 10.01
CA ILE A 4 0.07 -2.45 10.11
C ILE A 4 0.32 -3.04 8.73
N ASN A 5 0.88 -4.25 8.69
CA ASN A 5 1.00 -5.02 7.46
C ASN A 5 -0.22 -5.93 7.36
N TYR A 6 -0.93 -5.86 6.23
CA TYR A 6 -2.13 -6.64 6.00
C TYR A 6 -1.91 -8.15 6.28
N TYR A 7 -0.80 -8.70 5.78
CA TYR A 7 -0.55 -10.13 5.91
C TYR A 7 -0.18 -10.58 7.32
N ASP A 8 0.22 -9.63 8.18
CA ASP A 8 0.47 -9.91 9.59
C ASP A 8 -0.77 -9.65 10.46
N SER A 9 -1.82 -9.12 9.84
CA SER A 9 -3.05 -8.77 10.54
C SER A 9 -3.89 -10.01 10.87
N ASN A 10 -4.55 -9.98 12.01
CA ASN A 10 -5.52 -11.00 12.39
C ASN A 10 -6.91 -10.73 11.81
N TRP A 11 -7.07 -9.62 11.10
CA TRP A 11 -8.38 -9.13 10.65
C TRP A 11 -8.43 -8.97 9.14
N GLN A 12 -7.77 -9.88 8.41
CA GLN A 12 -7.63 -9.76 6.97
C GLN A 12 -8.95 -9.60 6.21
N PRO A 13 -10.00 -10.39 6.46
CA PRO A 13 -11.26 -10.21 5.73
C PRO A 13 -11.86 -8.82 5.89
N HIS A 14 -11.77 -8.26 7.09
CA HIS A 14 -12.26 -6.91 7.36
C HIS A 14 -11.52 -5.86 6.53
N TRP A 15 -10.18 -5.92 6.55
CA TRP A 15 -9.36 -4.96 5.82
C TRP A 15 -9.50 -5.12 4.31
N LEU A 16 -9.64 -6.36 3.83
CA LEU A 16 -9.84 -6.62 2.41
C LEU A 16 -11.13 -5.97 1.91
N GLU A 17 -12.21 -6.08 2.68
CA GLU A 17 -13.47 -5.42 2.32
C GLU A 17 -13.33 -3.89 2.30
N LYS A 18 -12.54 -3.32 3.22
CA LYS A 18 -12.29 -1.89 3.22
C LYS A 18 -11.52 -1.46 1.97
N ILE A 19 -10.50 -2.21 1.57
CA ILE A 19 -9.76 -1.94 0.33
C ILE A 19 -10.68 -2.03 -0.87
N ARG A 20 -11.51 -3.07 -0.91
CA ARG A 20 -12.47 -3.28 -2.01
C ARG A 20 -13.49 -2.14 -2.09
N SER A 21 -13.84 -1.53 -0.97
CA SER A 21 -14.82 -0.45 -0.91
C SER A 21 -14.29 0.89 -1.42
N SER A 22 -12.98 1.00 -1.72
CA SER A 22 -12.44 2.22 -2.31
C SER A 22 -13.08 2.47 -3.67
N ASP A 23 -13.30 3.72 -4.01
CA ASP A 23 -13.88 4.10 -5.30
C ASP A 23 -12.81 4.24 -6.41
N TRP A 24 -11.69 3.61 -6.21
CA TRP A 24 -10.50 3.71 -7.06
C TRP A 24 -10.26 2.37 -7.77
N SER A 25 -10.11 2.41 -9.10
CA SER A 25 -9.94 1.18 -9.89
C SER A 25 -8.70 0.37 -9.49
N ALA A 26 -7.60 1.05 -9.15
CA ALA A 26 -6.40 0.35 -8.71
C ALA A 26 -6.61 -0.31 -7.34
N GLY A 27 -7.45 0.27 -6.48
CA GLY A 27 -7.82 -0.36 -5.22
C GLY A 27 -8.62 -1.63 -5.44
N ALA A 28 -9.54 -1.61 -6.41
CA ALA A 28 -10.28 -2.82 -6.78
C ALA A 28 -9.35 -3.89 -7.33
N LEU A 29 -8.36 -3.50 -8.14
CA LEU A 29 -7.35 -4.43 -8.64
C LEU A 29 -6.53 -5.03 -7.50
N LEU A 30 -6.11 -4.22 -6.55
CA LEU A 30 -5.36 -4.70 -5.39
C LEU A 30 -6.17 -5.74 -4.61
N ALA A 31 -7.46 -5.45 -4.36
CA ALA A 31 -8.33 -6.39 -3.66
C ALA A 31 -8.48 -7.70 -4.43
N GLU A 32 -8.56 -7.63 -5.76
CA GLU A 32 -8.64 -8.81 -6.60
C GLU A 32 -7.38 -9.65 -6.53
N LEU A 33 -6.21 -9.01 -6.60
CA LEU A 33 -4.92 -9.70 -6.48
C LEU A 33 -4.81 -10.43 -5.14
N ILE A 34 -5.26 -9.80 -4.06
CA ILE A 34 -5.26 -10.42 -2.74
C ILE A 34 -6.21 -11.61 -2.71
N SER A 35 -7.44 -11.43 -3.21
CA SER A 35 -8.48 -12.48 -3.19
C SER A 35 -8.09 -13.69 -4.01
N ASN A 36 -7.42 -13.48 -5.13
CA ASN A 36 -7.00 -14.56 -6.03
C ASN A 36 -5.69 -15.23 -5.61
N GLY A 37 -5.01 -14.68 -4.61
CA GLY A 37 -3.73 -15.19 -4.16
C GLY A 37 -2.59 -14.92 -5.15
N THR A 38 -2.73 -13.92 -6.02
CA THR A 38 -1.76 -13.59 -7.06
C THR A 38 -0.98 -12.31 -6.78
N PHE A 39 -1.19 -11.69 -5.63
CA PHE A 39 -0.53 -10.43 -5.30
C PHE A 39 1.01 -10.54 -5.38
N PHE A 40 1.58 -11.57 -4.75
CA PHE A 40 3.04 -11.73 -4.74
C PHE A 40 3.60 -12.06 -6.12
N ASP A 41 2.83 -12.75 -6.95
CA ASP A 41 3.23 -13.03 -8.33
C ASP A 41 3.30 -11.75 -9.15
N ALA A 42 2.41 -10.80 -8.86
CA ALA A 42 2.35 -9.54 -9.60
C ALA A 42 3.46 -8.57 -9.22
N VAL A 43 3.80 -8.47 -7.92
CA VAL A 43 4.67 -7.40 -7.42
C VAL A 43 5.92 -7.88 -6.69
N GLY A 44 6.04 -9.16 -6.38
CA GLY A 44 7.23 -9.73 -5.73
C GLY A 44 6.92 -10.45 -4.44
N GLU A 45 7.75 -11.44 -4.10
CA GLU A 45 7.51 -12.32 -2.95
C GLU A 45 7.64 -11.64 -1.60
N GLU A 46 8.43 -10.58 -1.52
CA GLU A 46 8.65 -9.85 -0.28
C GLU A 46 7.78 -8.61 -0.14
N ALA A 47 6.80 -8.47 -1.02
CA ALA A 47 5.91 -7.33 -1.01
C ALA A 47 5.09 -7.23 0.28
N LYS A 48 4.77 -6.01 0.67
CA LYS A 48 3.96 -5.71 1.84
C LYS A 48 2.80 -4.82 1.45
N ILE A 49 1.69 -4.99 2.13
CA ILE A 49 0.54 -4.08 2.02
C ILE A 49 0.44 -3.38 3.37
N LEU A 50 0.70 -2.08 3.37
CA LEU A 50 0.68 -1.28 4.58
C LEU A 50 -0.64 -0.56 4.71
N LEU A 51 -1.24 -0.66 5.89
CA LEU A 51 -2.53 -0.07 6.20
C LEU A 51 -2.36 0.93 7.33
N LEU A 52 -2.85 2.15 7.13
CA LEU A 52 -2.96 3.13 8.21
C LEU A 52 -4.37 3.02 8.77
N THR A 53 -4.47 2.67 10.05
CA THR A 53 -5.75 2.36 10.68
C THR A 53 -5.98 3.17 11.94
N GLU A 54 -7.26 3.37 12.25
CA GLU A 54 -7.71 3.92 13.53
C GLU A 54 -8.89 3.07 13.99
N GLY A 55 -8.66 2.22 15.00
CA GLY A 55 -9.68 1.26 15.42
C GLY A 55 -10.00 0.31 14.28
N ASP A 56 -11.26 0.27 13.86
CA ASP A 56 -11.73 -0.56 12.76
C ASP A 56 -11.81 0.21 11.43
N GLU A 57 -11.34 1.45 11.40
CA GLU A 57 -11.36 2.27 10.20
C GLU A 57 -10.04 2.17 9.44
N LEU A 58 -10.13 2.01 8.12
CA LEU A 58 -8.99 2.09 7.23
C LEU A 58 -8.91 3.52 6.68
N ILE A 59 -7.81 4.20 6.97
CA ILE A 59 -7.62 5.60 6.59
C ILE A 59 -6.91 5.73 5.25
N SER A 60 -5.85 4.95 5.08
CA SER A 60 -5.01 5.00 3.89
C SER A 60 -4.29 3.66 3.75
N PHE A 61 -3.89 3.33 2.53
CA PHE A 61 -3.09 2.13 2.29
C PHE A 61 -2.11 2.34 1.15
N CYS A 62 -1.12 1.47 1.10
CA CYS A 62 -0.16 1.42 -0.01
C CYS A 62 0.49 0.06 -0.04
N THR A 63 1.27 -0.19 -1.08
CA THR A 63 2.13 -1.36 -1.16
C THR A 63 3.59 -0.94 -1.12
N TYR A 64 4.45 -1.83 -0.64
CA TYR A 64 5.90 -1.69 -0.71
C TYR A 64 6.43 -2.99 -1.29
N ALA A 65 6.97 -2.93 -2.50
CA ALA A 65 7.21 -4.11 -3.28
C ALA A 65 8.39 -3.97 -4.23
N GLU A 66 8.89 -5.09 -4.71
CA GLU A 66 9.98 -5.11 -5.68
C GLU A 66 9.56 -4.50 -7.02
N ARG A 67 8.29 -4.66 -7.40
CA ARG A 67 7.74 -4.18 -8.67
C ARG A 67 6.48 -3.35 -8.43
N ASP A 68 6.18 -2.49 -9.39
CA ASP A 68 4.94 -1.73 -9.42
C ASP A 68 4.02 -2.32 -10.49
N ASP A 69 2.73 -1.97 -10.42
CA ASP A 69 1.73 -2.47 -11.36
C ASP A 69 1.83 -1.82 -12.74
N ILE A 70 2.61 -0.74 -12.89
CA ILE A 70 2.62 0.06 -14.11
C ILE A 70 3.38 -0.62 -15.23
N GLN A 71 4.60 -1.05 -14.99
CA GLN A 71 5.41 -1.69 -16.01
C GLN A 71 6.66 -2.29 -15.40
N PRO A 72 7.26 -3.28 -16.07
CA PRO A 72 8.56 -3.82 -15.66
C PRO A 72 9.63 -2.73 -15.71
N THR A 73 10.47 -2.71 -14.68
CA THR A 73 11.60 -1.79 -14.60
C THR A 73 12.67 -2.40 -13.72
N GLU A 74 13.90 -1.93 -13.89
CA GLU A 74 15.00 -2.34 -13.03
C GLU A 74 15.01 -1.58 -11.72
N LEU A 75 14.22 -0.52 -11.62
CA LEU A 75 14.11 0.25 -10.39
C LEU A 75 13.39 -0.57 -9.33
N SER A 76 13.86 -0.51 -8.11
CA SER A 76 13.29 -1.25 -6.98
C SER A 76 13.87 -0.73 -5.68
N PRO A 77 13.15 -0.76 -4.54
CA PRO A 77 11.74 -1.15 -4.42
C PRO A 77 10.77 0.00 -4.72
N TRP A 78 9.49 -0.33 -4.80
CA TRP A 78 8.43 0.62 -5.14
C TRP A 78 7.41 0.77 -4.02
N MET A 79 6.96 2.00 -3.81
CA MET A 79 5.73 2.30 -3.07
C MET A 79 4.63 2.49 -4.11
N GLY A 80 3.65 1.62 -4.12
CA GLY A 80 2.57 1.66 -5.10
C GLY A 80 1.20 1.57 -4.45
N PHE A 81 0.14 1.60 -5.25
CA PHE A 81 -1.25 1.51 -4.79
C PHE A 81 -1.54 2.48 -3.63
N VAL A 82 -1.01 3.70 -3.71
CA VAL A 82 -1.17 4.71 -2.64
C VAL A 82 -2.56 5.31 -2.72
N TYR A 83 -3.34 5.19 -1.65
CA TYR A 83 -4.70 5.70 -1.60
C TYR A 83 -5.06 6.17 -0.20
N THR A 84 -5.77 7.28 -0.12
CA THR A 84 -6.36 7.78 1.13
C THR A 84 -7.86 7.92 0.90
N PHE A 85 -8.67 7.37 1.78
CA PHE A 85 -10.12 7.48 1.67
C PHE A 85 -10.55 8.95 1.72
N PRO A 86 -11.57 9.33 0.93
CA PRO A 86 -11.94 10.76 0.78
C PRO A 86 -12.16 11.52 2.07
N GLU A 87 -12.78 10.88 3.07
CA GLU A 87 -13.08 11.52 4.35
C GLU A 87 -11.85 11.88 5.18
N TYR A 88 -10.69 11.33 4.81
CA TYR A 88 -9.43 11.55 5.52
C TYR A 88 -8.42 12.36 4.72
N ARG A 89 -8.77 12.80 3.53
CA ARG A 89 -7.87 13.60 2.68
C ARG A 89 -7.67 14.98 3.26
N GLY A 90 -6.54 15.60 2.94
CA GLY A 90 -6.22 16.95 3.41
C GLY A 90 -5.52 17.00 4.75
N HIS A 91 -5.26 15.87 5.37
CA HIS A 91 -4.60 15.79 6.68
C HIS A 91 -3.17 15.26 6.60
N ARG A 92 -2.68 14.97 5.41
CA ARG A 92 -1.34 14.42 5.18
C ARG A 92 -1.09 13.08 5.90
N TYR A 93 -2.14 12.32 6.11
CA TYR A 93 -2.03 11.03 6.80
C TYR A 93 -1.14 10.03 6.05
N VAL A 94 -1.06 10.13 4.72
CA VAL A 94 -0.19 9.27 3.92
C VAL A 94 1.27 9.41 4.33
N GLY A 95 1.66 10.53 4.93
CA GLY A 95 3.01 10.72 5.46
C GLY A 95 3.41 9.67 6.49
N LYS A 96 2.44 9.12 7.22
CA LYS A 96 2.72 8.05 8.18
C LYS A 96 3.12 6.75 7.48
N LEU A 97 2.55 6.51 6.30
CA LEU A 97 2.96 5.38 5.46
C LEU A 97 4.36 5.60 4.89
N PHE A 98 4.66 6.81 4.45
CA PHE A 98 6.00 7.15 3.97
C PHE A 98 7.06 6.94 5.05
N GLU A 99 6.77 7.38 6.27
CA GLU A 99 7.69 7.21 7.40
C GLU A 99 7.96 5.73 7.67
N LYS A 100 6.92 4.91 7.62
CA LYS A 100 7.06 3.47 7.84
C LYS A 100 7.91 2.83 6.75
N ILE A 101 7.69 3.22 5.50
CA ILE A 101 8.48 2.71 4.37
C ILE A 101 9.94 3.12 4.49
N GLU A 102 10.21 4.37 4.87
CA GLU A 102 11.59 4.81 5.09
C GLU A 102 12.29 3.98 6.16
N HIS A 103 11.58 3.67 7.24
CA HIS A 103 12.11 2.86 8.31
C HIS A 103 12.44 1.43 7.82
N ILE A 104 11.52 0.82 7.08
CA ILE A 104 11.72 -0.52 6.53
C ILE A 104 12.91 -0.51 5.55
N ALA A 105 12.99 0.49 4.69
CA ALA A 105 14.06 0.59 3.72
C ALA A 105 15.42 0.74 4.38
N LYS A 106 15.50 1.52 5.45
CA LYS A 106 16.75 1.67 6.21
C LYS A 106 17.18 0.36 6.85
N GLU A 107 16.24 -0.40 7.40
CA GLU A 107 16.54 -1.70 7.99
C GLU A 107 17.04 -2.68 6.94
N ASP A 108 16.52 -2.59 5.72
CA ASP A 108 16.90 -3.47 4.61
C ASP A 108 18.19 -3.00 3.92
N GLY A 109 18.74 -1.85 4.32
CA GLY A 109 19.91 -1.30 3.68
C GLY A 109 19.64 -0.73 2.29
N THR A 110 18.39 -0.37 2.01
CA THR A 110 17.96 0.15 0.71
C THR A 110 17.98 1.68 0.75
N PRO A 111 18.80 2.34 -0.08
CA PRO A 111 18.95 3.80 -0.01
C PRO A 111 17.83 4.59 -0.68
N GLU A 112 17.08 3.98 -1.59
CA GLU A 112 16.06 4.67 -2.37
C GLU A 112 14.80 3.84 -2.49
N VAL A 113 13.66 4.53 -2.49
CA VAL A 113 12.34 3.94 -2.75
C VAL A 113 11.69 4.75 -3.86
N TYR A 114 11.18 4.08 -4.87
CA TYR A 114 10.54 4.73 -6.02
C TYR A 114 9.04 4.77 -5.81
N ILE A 115 8.40 5.85 -6.25
CA ILE A 115 6.96 6.07 -6.08
C ILE A 115 6.34 6.29 -7.44
N SER A 116 5.23 5.60 -7.70
CA SER A 116 4.46 5.84 -8.91
C SER A 116 3.82 7.22 -8.85
N THR A 117 3.98 8.02 -9.89
CA THR A 117 3.43 9.38 -9.96
C THR A 117 2.12 9.45 -10.72
N ASN A 118 1.54 8.31 -11.07
CA ASN A 118 0.27 8.29 -11.81
C ASN A 118 -0.92 8.72 -10.95
N HIS A 119 -0.72 8.93 -9.67
CA HIS A 119 -1.75 9.27 -8.72
C HIS A 119 -1.61 10.71 -8.24
N ILE A 120 -1.44 11.62 -9.18
CA ILE A 120 -1.27 13.05 -8.90
C ILE A 120 -2.45 13.55 -8.08
N GLY A 121 -2.13 14.27 -7.00
CA GLY A 121 -3.15 14.85 -6.13
C GLY A 121 -3.62 13.98 -4.99
N LEU A 122 -3.13 12.75 -4.89
CA LEU A 122 -3.51 11.85 -3.80
C LEU A 122 -2.61 11.97 -2.57
N TYR A 123 -1.49 12.62 -2.68
CA TYR A 123 -0.51 12.72 -1.60
C TYR A 123 -0.61 14.05 -0.86
#